data_4cc42ff0929717eee7f8e2abc3e8346f
#
_entry.id   4cc42ff0929717eee7f8e2abc3e8346f
#
_cell.length_a   1.000
_cell.length_b   1.000
_cell.length_c   1.000
_cell.angle_alpha   90.00
_cell.angle_beta   90.00
_cell.angle_gamma   90.00
#
_symmetry.space_group_name_H-M   'P 1'
#
loop_
_entity.id
_entity.type
_entity.pdbx_description
1 polymer ?
#
loop_
_entity_poly.entity_id
_entity_poly.type
_entity_poly.pdbx_seq_one_letter_code
_entity_poly.pdbx_strand_id
1 'polypeptide(L)'
;VLYRAENLSQVGSAVVGALPDMVTFTPDGRYVVVANEGEPNDQYTVDPEGSISIVDVRNPGQPTVRTAGFGAYNGQEASLRAQGIRIYGPGASAAKDLEPEYIAISEDGTRAYVTVQEANALAIVDIASATVSSLVPFGYKDHMLAGNGLDVSDRDNAVNIRNWPVKGMYQPD
;
A
#
# COMPACT_ATOMS: atom_id res chain seq x y z
N VAL A 1 -0.75 -13.70 -14.07
CA VAL A 1 -0.72 -14.99 -14.77
C VAL A 1 -0.12 -16.03 -13.84
N LEU A 2 -0.68 -17.26 -13.87
CA LEU A 2 -0.22 -18.41 -13.08
C LEU A 2 0.50 -19.40 -14.00
N TYR A 3 1.67 -19.85 -13.59
CA TYR A 3 2.51 -20.81 -14.32
C TYR A 3 2.85 -22.03 -13.46
N ARG A 4 3.08 -23.16 -14.09
CA ARG A 4 3.69 -24.34 -13.45
C ARG A 4 5.17 -24.08 -13.21
N ALA A 5 5.67 -24.33 -12.01
CA ALA A 5 7.09 -24.15 -11.69
C ALA A 5 8.00 -25.12 -12.47
N GLU A 6 7.51 -26.33 -12.79
CA GLU A 6 8.31 -27.39 -13.43
C GLU A 6 8.69 -27.05 -14.89
N ASN A 7 7.82 -26.37 -15.62
CA ASN A 7 8.00 -26.21 -17.08
C ASN A 7 7.53 -24.85 -17.62
N LEU A 8 7.13 -23.93 -16.73
CA LEU A 8 6.63 -22.58 -17.05
C LEU A 8 5.41 -22.54 -18.00
N SER A 9 4.67 -23.65 -18.10
CA SER A 9 3.41 -23.62 -18.84
C SER A 9 2.37 -22.80 -18.08
N GLN A 10 1.64 -21.97 -18.80
CA GLN A 10 0.54 -21.19 -18.22
C GLN A 10 -0.59 -22.12 -17.75
N VAL A 11 -1.08 -21.89 -16.53
CA VAL A 11 -2.19 -22.64 -15.93
C VAL A 11 -3.46 -21.82 -15.99
N GLY A 12 -3.37 -20.52 -15.72
CA GLY A 12 -4.50 -19.61 -15.68
C GLY A 12 -4.07 -18.15 -15.60
N SER A 13 -5.06 -17.26 -15.58
CA SER A 13 -4.84 -15.83 -15.41
C SER A 13 -6.03 -15.19 -14.72
N ALA A 14 -5.78 -14.09 -14.01
CA ALA A 14 -6.79 -13.24 -13.42
C ALA A 14 -6.47 -11.77 -13.74
N VAL A 15 -7.51 -10.98 -13.98
CA VAL A 15 -7.39 -9.52 -14.08
C VAL A 15 -7.50 -8.97 -12.65
N VAL A 16 -6.59 -8.09 -12.29
CA VAL A 16 -6.50 -7.41 -10.99
C VAL A 16 -6.71 -5.91 -11.16
N GLY A 17 -6.44 -5.10 -10.13
CA GLY A 17 -6.55 -3.64 -10.19
C GLY A 17 -5.49 -2.97 -11.07
N ALA A 18 -5.49 -1.63 -11.07
CA ALA A 18 -4.56 -0.82 -11.84
C ALA A 18 -3.16 -0.83 -11.20
N LEU A 19 -2.12 -0.88 -12.03
CA LEU A 19 -0.72 -0.92 -11.60
C LEU A 19 -0.47 -1.95 -10.48
N PRO A 20 -0.55 -3.26 -10.78
CA PRO A 20 -0.18 -4.27 -9.79
C PRO A 20 1.34 -4.20 -9.53
N ASP A 21 1.71 -3.90 -8.32
CA ASP A 21 3.09 -3.74 -7.89
C ASP A 21 3.61 -5.00 -7.20
N MET A 22 3.07 -5.37 -6.04
CA MET A 22 3.54 -6.50 -5.25
C MET A 22 2.54 -7.65 -5.25
N VAL A 23 3.05 -8.88 -5.24
CA VAL A 23 2.26 -10.11 -5.21
C VAL A 23 2.84 -11.10 -4.20
N THR A 24 1.98 -11.70 -3.36
CA THR A 24 2.38 -12.73 -2.41
C THR A 24 1.30 -13.78 -2.20
N PHE A 25 1.70 -14.99 -1.78
CA PHE A 25 0.76 -16.05 -1.39
C PHE A 25 0.38 -15.97 0.09
N THR A 26 -0.82 -16.41 0.42
CA THR A 26 -1.12 -16.78 1.81
C THR A 26 -0.33 -18.03 2.21
N PRO A 27 0.00 -18.22 3.53
CA PRO A 27 0.80 -19.36 3.99
C PRO A 27 0.24 -20.72 3.59
N ASP A 28 -1.07 -20.85 3.45
CA ASP A 28 -1.75 -22.07 3.03
C ASP A 28 -1.82 -22.26 1.50
N GLY A 29 -1.32 -21.29 0.73
CA GLY A 29 -1.30 -21.30 -0.74
C GLY A 29 -2.68 -21.20 -1.41
N ARG A 30 -3.74 -20.85 -0.68
CA ARG A 30 -5.10 -20.74 -1.23
C ARG A 30 -5.36 -19.47 -1.98
N TYR A 31 -4.76 -18.40 -1.52
CA TYR A 31 -4.93 -17.06 -2.10
C TYR A 31 -3.60 -16.47 -2.54
N VAL A 32 -3.68 -15.67 -3.58
CA VAL A 32 -2.65 -14.71 -3.96
C VAL A 32 -3.20 -13.33 -3.67
N VAL A 33 -2.46 -12.53 -2.92
CA VAL A 33 -2.81 -11.14 -2.61
C VAL A 33 -1.92 -10.23 -3.44
N VAL A 34 -2.53 -9.24 -4.08
CA VAL A 34 -1.84 -8.31 -4.99
C VAL A 34 -2.14 -6.89 -4.54
N ALA A 35 -1.12 -6.10 -4.31
CA ALA A 35 -1.22 -4.65 -4.17
C ALA A 35 -1.34 -4.05 -5.57
N ASN A 36 -2.40 -3.28 -5.80
CA ASN A 36 -2.61 -2.53 -7.02
C ASN A 36 -2.49 -1.07 -6.66
N GLU A 37 -1.38 -0.49 -6.96
CA GLU A 37 -0.97 0.85 -6.55
C GLU A 37 -1.98 1.89 -7.03
N GLY A 38 -2.34 1.86 -8.32
CA GLY A 38 -3.30 2.84 -8.86
C GLY A 38 -2.70 4.23 -9.02
N GLU A 39 -1.36 4.34 -9.09
CA GLU A 39 -0.65 5.62 -9.23
C GLU A 39 -1.20 6.45 -10.39
N PRO A 40 -1.39 7.78 -10.21
CA PRO A 40 -1.80 8.66 -11.28
C PRO A 40 -0.67 8.87 -12.30
N ASN A 41 -1.04 9.24 -13.53
CA ASN A 41 -0.03 9.73 -14.46
C ASN A 41 0.46 11.14 -14.05
N ASP A 42 1.65 11.55 -14.55
CA ASP A 42 2.29 12.83 -14.21
C ASP A 42 1.37 14.06 -14.30
N GLN A 43 0.37 14.02 -15.16
CA GLN A 43 -0.57 15.14 -15.39
C GLN A 43 -1.88 14.98 -14.58
N TYR A 44 -2.05 13.93 -13.79
CA TYR A 44 -3.29 13.60 -13.07
C TYR A 44 -4.55 13.56 -13.97
N THR A 45 -4.38 13.22 -15.24
CA THR A 45 -5.49 13.05 -16.20
C THR A 45 -6.05 11.62 -16.18
N VAL A 46 -5.24 10.67 -15.75
CA VAL A 46 -5.60 9.28 -15.44
C VAL A 46 -5.16 9.04 -14.00
N ASP A 47 -6.11 8.72 -13.15
CA ASP A 47 -5.93 8.61 -11.70
C ASP A 47 -6.88 7.51 -11.19
N PRO A 48 -6.46 6.23 -11.32
CA PRO A 48 -7.25 5.09 -10.88
C PRO A 48 -7.25 4.97 -9.35
N GLU A 49 -8.17 4.16 -8.82
CA GLU A 49 -8.20 3.87 -7.39
C GLU A 49 -7.19 2.78 -7.02
N GLY A 50 -6.46 3.00 -5.94
CA GLY A 50 -5.66 1.96 -5.30
C GLY A 50 -6.55 0.84 -4.73
N SER A 51 -6.05 -0.39 -4.74
CA SER A 51 -6.82 -1.53 -4.23
C SER A 51 -5.94 -2.73 -3.92
N ILE A 52 -6.49 -3.70 -3.17
CA ILE A 52 -5.84 -4.98 -2.92
C ILE A 52 -6.71 -6.08 -3.52
N SER A 53 -6.17 -6.84 -4.47
CA SER A 53 -6.84 -7.99 -5.06
C SER A 53 -6.52 -9.27 -4.30
N ILE A 54 -7.56 -10.02 -3.96
CA ILE A 54 -7.47 -11.34 -3.32
C ILE A 54 -7.92 -12.37 -4.33
N VAL A 55 -6.96 -13.09 -4.89
CA VAL A 55 -7.15 -14.06 -5.96
C VAL A 55 -7.22 -15.46 -5.36
N ASP A 56 -8.37 -16.12 -5.45
CA ASP A 56 -8.53 -17.52 -5.07
C ASP A 56 -7.91 -18.42 -6.15
N VAL A 57 -6.85 -19.13 -5.77
CA VAL A 57 -6.09 -19.99 -6.67
C VAL A 57 -6.26 -21.48 -6.35
N ARG A 58 -7.26 -21.86 -5.55
CA ARG A 58 -7.57 -23.29 -5.29
C ARG A 58 -7.90 -24.05 -6.59
N ASN A 59 -8.48 -23.38 -7.56
CA ASN A 59 -8.57 -23.85 -8.94
C ASN A 59 -7.74 -22.94 -9.84
N PRO A 60 -6.45 -23.22 -10.03
CA PRO A 60 -5.56 -22.29 -10.73
C PRO A 60 -5.88 -22.13 -12.22
N GLY A 61 -6.65 -23.04 -12.82
CA GLY A 61 -7.15 -22.90 -14.19
C GLY A 61 -8.32 -21.91 -14.33
N GLN A 62 -8.99 -21.59 -13.23
CA GLN A 62 -10.12 -20.67 -13.17
C GLN A 62 -10.07 -19.84 -11.87
N PRO A 63 -9.04 -19.00 -11.69
CA PRO A 63 -8.92 -18.18 -10.50
C PRO A 63 -10.05 -17.16 -10.43
N THR A 64 -10.50 -16.84 -9.21
CA THR A 64 -11.51 -15.82 -8.98
C THR A 64 -10.92 -14.68 -8.16
N VAL A 65 -11.34 -13.44 -8.43
CA VAL A 65 -10.82 -12.23 -7.79
C VAL A 65 -11.88 -11.56 -6.95
N ARG A 66 -11.50 -11.16 -5.75
CA ARG A 66 -12.25 -10.22 -4.90
C ARG A 66 -11.33 -9.02 -4.63
N THR A 67 -11.90 -7.82 -4.51
CA THR A 67 -11.14 -6.59 -4.35
C THR A 67 -11.50 -5.90 -3.04
N ALA A 68 -10.49 -5.63 -2.23
CA ALA A 68 -10.56 -4.74 -1.08
C ALA A 68 -10.11 -3.34 -1.55
N GLY A 69 -11.05 -2.41 -1.66
CA GLY A 69 -10.78 -1.03 -2.06
C GLY A 69 -10.90 -0.05 -0.89
N PHE A 70 -10.52 1.18 -1.15
CA PHE A 70 -10.55 2.27 -0.16
C PHE A 70 -11.80 3.16 -0.27
N GLY A 71 -12.77 2.83 -1.11
CA GLY A 71 -13.98 3.64 -1.34
C GLY A 71 -14.78 3.97 -0.07
N ALA A 72 -14.71 3.12 0.96
CA ALA A 72 -15.35 3.39 2.26
C ALA A 72 -14.76 4.60 3.00
N TYR A 73 -13.57 5.05 2.64
CA TYR A 73 -12.87 6.20 3.22
C TYR A 73 -13.10 7.50 2.45
N ASN A 74 -13.75 7.45 1.29
CA ASN A 74 -14.10 8.65 0.51
C ASN A 74 -15.03 9.58 1.34
N GLY A 75 -14.72 10.88 1.31
CA GLY A 75 -15.38 11.88 2.14
C GLY A 75 -14.84 11.98 3.57
N GLN A 76 -13.85 11.16 3.95
CA GLN A 76 -13.19 11.18 5.25
C GLN A 76 -11.77 11.78 5.20
N GLU A 77 -11.37 12.38 4.10
CA GLU A 77 -9.99 12.85 3.84
C GLU A 77 -9.51 13.83 4.91
N ALA A 78 -10.39 14.71 5.39
CA ALA A 78 -10.04 15.64 6.47
C ALA A 78 -9.76 14.91 7.80
N SER A 79 -10.53 13.86 8.11
CA SER A 79 -10.34 13.02 9.30
C SER A 79 -9.07 12.20 9.20
N LEU A 80 -8.79 11.62 8.03
CA LEU A 80 -7.56 10.86 7.77
C LEU A 80 -6.32 11.75 7.95
N ARG A 81 -6.33 12.97 7.39
CA ARG A 81 -5.26 13.95 7.60
C ARG A 81 -5.07 14.32 9.06
N ALA A 82 -6.16 14.51 9.80
CA ALA A 82 -6.08 14.80 11.23
C ALA A 82 -5.47 13.66 12.07
N GLN A 83 -5.57 12.43 11.58
CA GLN A 83 -4.94 11.24 12.18
C GLN A 83 -3.46 11.07 11.78
N GLY A 84 -2.96 11.85 10.81
CA GLY A 84 -1.59 11.76 10.34
C GLY A 84 -1.40 10.90 9.09
N ILE A 85 -2.49 10.49 8.44
CA ILE A 85 -2.47 9.84 7.13
C ILE A 85 -2.44 10.94 6.06
N ARG A 86 -1.44 10.88 5.18
CA ARG A 86 -1.26 11.90 4.14
C ARG A 86 -2.22 11.63 2.99
N ILE A 87 -3.11 12.59 2.72
CA ILE A 87 -3.97 12.64 1.53
C ILE A 87 -3.66 13.97 0.84
N TYR A 88 -3.08 13.96 -0.35
CA TYR A 88 -2.40 15.12 -0.93
C TYR A 88 -2.72 15.41 -2.39
N GLY A 89 -3.20 14.41 -3.14
CA GLY A 89 -3.45 14.54 -4.57
C GLY A 89 -4.43 15.68 -4.88
N PRO A 90 -4.28 16.39 -6.00
CA PRO A 90 -5.14 17.51 -6.37
C PRO A 90 -6.59 17.07 -6.60
N GLY A 91 -7.46 17.28 -5.60
CA GLY A 91 -8.86 16.88 -5.65
C GLY A 91 -9.11 15.37 -5.59
N ALA A 92 -8.09 14.60 -5.19
CA ALA A 92 -8.22 13.16 -5.03
C ALA A 92 -9.18 12.78 -3.91
N SER A 93 -9.92 11.71 -4.11
CA SER A 93 -10.62 11.00 -3.04
C SER A 93 -9.62 10.11 -2.28
N ALA A 94 -10.00 9.67 -1.07
CA ALA A 94 -9.14 8.74 -0.33
C ALA A 94 -8.82 7.47 -1.14
N ALA A 95 -9.78 6.95 -1.92
CA ALA A 95 -9.57 5.76 -2.74
C ALA A 95 -8.53 5.94 -3.86
N LYS A 96 -8.33 7.17 -4.34
CA LYS A 96 -7.35 7.47 -5.37
C LYS A 96 -5.96 7.78 -4.82
N ASP A 97 -5.92 8.34 -3.60
CA ASP A 97 -4.69 8.83 -2.98
C ASP A 97 -4.07 7.81 -2.01
N LEU A 98 -4.73 6.68 -1.82
CA LEU A 98 -4.23 5.56 -1.03
C LEU A 98 -3.69 4.48 -1.98
N GLU A 99 -2.38 4.49 -2.17
CA GLU A 99 -1.62 3.69 -3.12
C GLU A 99 -0.94 2.54 -2.38
N PRO A 100 -1.49 1.30 -2.46
CA PRO A 100 -0.91 0.15 -1.76
C PRO A 100 0.32 -0.39 -2.47
N GLU A 101 1.36 -0.67 -1.72
CA GLU A 101 2.70 -1.07 -2.15
C GLU A 101 3.01 -2.52 -1.72
N TYR A 102 3.65 -2.68 -0.60
CA TYR A 102 4.16 -3.96 -0.10
C TYR A 102 3.16 -4.68 0.80
N ILE A 103 3.20 -6.03 0.79
CA ILE A 103 2.26 -6.89 1.52
C ILE A 103 2.99 -7.86 2.44
N ALA A 104 2.61 -7.87 3.71
CA ALA A 104 2.91 -8.95 4.64
C ALA A 104 1.62 -9.67 5.04
N ILE A 105 1.63 -10.99 5.05
CA ILE A 105 0.48 -11.81 5.46
C ILE A 105 0.70 -12.31 6.89
N SER A 106 -0.37 -12.30 7.71
CA SER A 106 -0.33 -12.93 9.04
C SER A 106 -0.07 -14.43 8.93
N GLU A 107 0.57 -15.00 9.95
CA GLU A 107 0.92 -16.44 9.99
C GLU A 107 -0.30 -17.36 9.80
N ASP A 108 -1.45 -16.97 10.34
CA ASP A 108 -2.71 -17.68 10.19
C ASP A 108 -3.41 -17.47 8.83
N GLY A 109 -2.86 -16.61 7.96
CA GLY A 109 -3.40 -16.34 6.64
C GLY A 109 -4.71 -15.53 6.63
N THR A 110 -5.12 -14.95 7.78
CA THR A 110 -6.41 -14.25 7.87
C THR A 110 -6.35 -12.78 7.51
N ARG A 111 -5.16 -12.14 7.65
CA ARG A 111 -4.95 -10.70 7.43
C ARG A 111 -3.79 -10.44 6.50
N ALA A 112 -3.93 -9.40 5.68
CA ALA A 112 -2.83 -8.76 5.00
C ALA A 112 -2.56 -7.38 5.63
N TYR A 113 -1.28 -7.08 5.83
CA TYR A 113 -0.76 -5.79 6.25
C TYR A 113 -0.10 -5.18 5.03
N VAL A 114 -0.65 -4.08 4.55
CA VAL A 114 -0.25 -3.48 3.27
C VAL A 114 0.23 -2.06 3.53
N THR A 115 1.47 -1.77 3.14
CA THR A 115 1.99 -0.40 3.21
C THR A 115 1.24 0.47 2.19
N VAL A 116 0.93 1.69 2.60
CA VAL A 116 0.41 2.77 1.75
C VAL A 116 1.45 3.89 1.89
N GLN A 117 2.50 3.78 1.08
CA GLN A 117 3.78 4.48 1.29
C GLN A 117 3.60 5.99 1.32
N GLU A 118 3.05 6.59 0.25
CA GLU A 118 2.86 8.04 0.13
C GLU A 118 1.93 8.60 1.20
N ALA A 119 0.95 7.81 1.62
CA ALA A 119 0.04 8.17 2.69
C ALA A 119 0.65 8.01 4.10
N ASN A 120 1.87 7.44 4.22
CA ASN A 120 2.56 7.16 5.48
C ASN A 120 1.68 6.35 6.45
N ALA A 121 1.05 5.29 5.94
CA ALA A 121 0.08 4.48 6.65
C ALA A 121 0.20 2.98 6.33
N LEU A 122 -0.45 2.17 7.16
CA LEU A 122 -0.63 0.75 6.97
C LEU A 122 -2.12 0.45 6.80
N ALA A 123 -2.49 -0.25 5.74
CA ALA A 123 -3.82 -0.82 5.58
C ALA A 123 -3.85 -2.24 6.16
N ILE A 124 -4.85 -2.53 6.99
CA ILE A 124 -5.11 -3.89 7.49
C ILE A 124 -6.30 -4.44 6.73
N VAL A 125 -6.08 -5.53 6.00
CA VAL A 125 -7.09 -6.16 5.14
C VAL A 125 -7.51 -7.49 5.72
N ASP A 126 -8.81 -7.70 5.86
CA ASP A 126 -9.39 -9.01 6.13
C ASP A 126 -9.50 -9.79 4.82
N ILE A 127 -8.77 -10.90 4.72
CA ILE A 127 -8.66 -11.71 3.51
C ILE A 127 -9.99 -12.44 3.21
N ALA A 128 -10.69 -12.87 4.25
CA ALA A 128 -11.91 -13.64 4.08
C ALA A 128 -13.07 -12.80 3.52
N SER A 129 -13.22 -11.56 3.97
CA SER A 129 -14.24 -10.64 3.50
C SER A 129 -13.79 -9.77 2.32
N ALA A 130 -12.49 -9.70 2.03
CA ALA A 130 -11.87 -8.78 1.07
C ALA A 130 -12.22 -7.31 1.39
N THR A 131 -11.95 -6.89 2.63
CA THR A 131 -12.22 -5.53 3.09
C THR A 131 -11.01 -4.93 3.79
N VAL A 132 -10.77 -3.63 3.57
CA VAL A 132 -9.85 -2.85 4.39
C VAL A 132 -10.53 -2.59 5.72
N SER A 133 -10.08 -3.26 6.78
CA SER A 133 -10.67 -3.19 8.12
C SER A 133 -10.23 -1.94 8.88
N SER A 134 -9.02 -1.45 8.63
CA SER A 134 -8.50 -0.21 9.23
C SER A 134 -7.32 0.36 8.46
N LEU A 135 -7.10 1.67 8.64
CA LEU A 135 -5.89 2.38 8.26
C LEU A 135 -5.18 2.85 9.54
N VAL A 136 -3.88 2.60 9.63
CA VAL A 136 -3.06 2.93 10.80
C VAL A 136 -1.93 3.85 10.36
N PRO A 137 -1.88 5.12 10.83
CA PRO A 137 -0.77 6.01 10.50
C PRO A 137 0.52 5.54 11.17
N PHE A 138 1.66 5.65 10.49
CA PHE A 138 2.97 5.35 11.06
C PHE A 138 3.46 6.45 12.02
N GLY A 139 2.81 7.62 12.01
CA GLY A 139 3.27 8.78 12.77
C GLY A 139 4.49 9.45 12.13
N TYR A 140 5.27 10.16 12.94
CA TYR A 140 6.38 10.96 12.44
C TYR A 140 7.61 10.83 13.35
N LYS A 141 8.79 10.83 12.75
CA LYS A 141 10.04 11.05 13.46
C LYS A 141 10.21 12.54 13.73
N ASP A 142 10.28 12.93 15.00
CA ASP A 142 10.49 14.33 15.38
C ASP A 142 11.99 14.64 15.45
N HIS A 143 12.49 15.40 14.51
CA HIS A 143 13.90 15.79 14.42
C HIS A 143 14.32 16.89 15.38
N MET A 144 13.39 17.47 16.15
CA MET A 144 13.70 18.35 17.28
C MET A 144 14.24 17.58 18.49
N LEU A 145 13.89 16.30 18.63
CA LEU A 145 14.29 15.50 19.79
C LEU A 145 15.77 15.12 19.74
N ALA A 146 16.40 15.09 20.91
CA ALA A 146 17.79 14.66 21.05
C ALA A 146 17.98 13.24 20.49
N GLY A 147 19.03 13.03 19.70
CA GLY A 147 19.30 11.77 19.02
C GLY A 147 18.63 11.61 17.67
N ASN A 148 17.69 12.48 17.29
CA ASN A 148 17.01 12.47 16.00
C ASN A 148 17.54 13.52 15.01
N GLY A 149 18.79 13.98 15.20
CA GLY A 149 19.41 14.91 14.28
C GLY A 149 19.53 14.33 12.86
N LEU A 150 19.50 15.20 11.87
CA LEU A 150 19.80 14.85 10.48
C LEU A 150 20.61 15.97 9.82
N ASP A 151 21.28 15.63 8.75
CA ASP A 151 21.88 16.56 7.81
C ASP A 151 20.84 16.86 6.72
N VAL A 152 20.45 18.12 6.59
CA VAL A 152 19.37 18.52 5.68
C VAL A 152 19.88 19.02 4.31
N SER A 153 21.20 19.05 4.09
CA SER A 153 21.80 19.54 2.86
C SER A 153 22.93 18.63 2.38
N ASP A 154 22.88 18.26 1.12
CA ASP A 154 23.96 17.59 0.39
C ASP A 154 24.83 18.58 -0.44
N ARG A 155 24.57 19.90 -0.34
CA ARG A 155 25.14 20.92 -1.21
C ARG A 155 25.99 21.98 -0.51
N ASP A 156 26.16 21.88 0.80
CA ASP A 156 26.97 22.81 1.61
C ASP A 156 28.41 22.33 1.82
N ASN A 157 28.79 21.18 1.25
CA ASN A 157 30.10 20.52 1.41
C ASN A 157 30.50 20.29 2.88
N ALA A 158 29.53 20.06 3.75
CA ALA A 158 29.71 19.82 5.17
C ALA A 158 28.86 18.66 5.67
N VAL A 159 29.31 18.00 6.74
CA VAL A 159 28.48 17.09 7.52
C VAL A 159 27.93 17.89 8.73
N ASN A 160 26.67 18.22 8.70
CA ASN A 160 26.02 19.10 9.69
C ASN A 160 24.79 18.43 10.32
N ILE A 161 25.03 17.31 11.01
CA ILE A 161 23.97 16.58 11.71
C ILE A 161 23.57 17.34 12.99
N ARG A 162 22.36 17.88 13.00
CA ARG A 162 21.79 18.59 14.16
C ARG A 162 20.28 18.44 14.22
N ASN A 163 19.68 18.89 15.32
CA ASN A 163 18.23 18.91 15.46
C ASN A 163 17.61 20.06 14.65
N TRP A 164 16.50 19.74 13.97
CA TRP A 164 15.78 20.65 13.11
C TRP A 164 14.29 20.66 13.47
N PRO A 165 13.58 21.81 13.34
CA PRO A 165 12.15 21.89 13.64
C PRO A 165 11.30 21.30 12.49
N VAL A 166 11.58 20.03 12.16
CA VAL A 166 10.89 19.29 11.10
C VAL A 166 10.52 17.89 11.59
N LYS A 167 9.52 17.31 10.95
CA LYS A 167 9.09 15.94 11.16
C LYS A 167 9.28 15.15 9.87
N GLY A 168 9.85 13.95 9.99
CA GLY A 168 10.01 13.00 8.89
C GLY A 168 8.89 11.98 8.87
N MET A 169 8.34 11.67 7.70
CA MET A 169 7.50 10.51 7.48
C MET A 169 8.36 9.25 7.34
N TYR A 170 7.81 8.10 7.67
CA TYR A 170 8.54 6.83 7.54
C TYR A 170 8.44 6.28 6.12
N GLN A 171 7.27 6.34 5.50
CA GLN A 171 6.98 5.93 4.12
C GLN A 171 7.69 4.62 3.72
N PRO A 172 7.42 3.50 4.42
CA PRO A 172 8.05 2.24 4.10
C PRO A 172 7.49 1.66 2.80
N ASP A 173 8.40 1.21 1.97
CA ASP A 173 8.17 0.42 0.78
C ASP A 173 8.34 -1.07 1.11
#